data_ca6ea6e751e5d8878f416bd2794d7d25
#
_entry.id   ca6ea6e751e5d8878f416bd2794d7d25
#
_cell.length_a   1.000
_cell.length_b   1.000
_cell.length_c   1.000
_cell.angle_alpha   90.00
_cell.angle_beta   90.00
_cell.angle_gamma   90.00
#
_symmetry.space_group_name_H-M   'P 1'
#
loop_
_entity.id
_entity.type
_entity.pdbx_description
1 polymer ?
#
loop_
_entity_poly.entity_id
_entity_poly.type
_entity_poly.pdbx_seq_one_letter_code
_entity_poly.pdbx_strand_id
1 'polypeptide(L)'
;MKRAYKIEINPTAEQKSKIHQTIGVSRFIYNFYIAHNKEIYAREGKFVSGMDFSKWLNNKYIPNNKDMKWIKEVSSKATKQAIMNGDKAFRDFFKKAKGFPRFKKKKNQDVKAYFPKNNKTDWTLERHRVKIPTLGWVRLKEFGYIPVNSIVKSGTVSQKADRYYVSILVEENDKKVYKSTNEGVGIDLGVKEFVVCSDGIKFKNINKTSTVKKIEKKLKREQRKLSRKYESLKIRNKNIKEGRATRQNIQKQVVKVQKLHQRLTNIRTDYINKIVSSIIKQNQAI
;
A
#
# COMPACT_ATOMS: atom_id res chain seq x y z
N MET A 1 10.42 11.39 -18.16
CA MET A 1 10.17 11.42 -16.68
C MET A 1 9.50 10.15 -16.21
N LYS A 2 9.76 9.67 -14.98
CA LYS A 2 9.05 8.52 -14.40
C LYS A 2 7.93 9.01 -13.48
N ARG A 3 6.70 8.57 -13.73
CA ARG A 3 5.52 8.96 -12.95
C ARG A 3 4.75 7.72 -12.46
N ALA A 4 4.25 7.78 -11.24
CA ALA A 4 3.44 6.72 -10.66
C ALA A 4 1.96 7.12 -10.61
N TYR A 5 1.12 6.31 -11.24
CA TYR A 5 -0.34 6.46 -11.22
C TYR A 5 -0.96 5.43 -10.28
N LYS A 6 -1.83 5.86 -9.40
CA LYS A 6 -2.57 4.97 -8.51
C LYS A 6 -4.06 5.07 -8.79
N ILE A 7 -4.64 3.94 -9.20
CA ILE A 7 -6.04 3.82 -9.61
C ILE A 7 -6.75 2.74 -8.80
N GLU A 8 -8.03 2.95 -8.52
CA GLU A 8 -8.90 1.90 -7.99
C GLU A 8 -9.28 0.92 -9.10
N ILE A 9 -9.20 -0.38 -8.80
CA ILE A 9 -9.54 -1.48 -9.71
C ILE A 9 -10.74 -2.27 -9.19
N ASN A 10 -11.48 -2.88 -10.11
CA ASN A 10 -12.61 -3.74 -9.79
C ASN A 10 -12.32 -5.20 -10.19
N PRO A 11 -11.56 -5.94 -9.37
CA PRO A 11 -11.22 -7.34 -9.66
C PRO A 11 -12.41 -8.27 -9.43
N THR A 12 -12.48 -9.36 -10.23
CA THR A 12 -13.43 -10.46 -10.03
C THR A 12 -13.18 -11.21 -8.70
N ALA A 13 -14.06 -12.10 -8.31
CA ALA A 13 -13.89 -12.91 -7.10
C ALA A 13 -12.60 -13.76 -7.15
N GLU A 14 -12.33 -14.38 -8.29
CA GLU A 14 -11.10 -15.16 -8.54
C GLU A 14 -9.85 -14.28 -8.46
N GLN A 15 -9.86 -13.13 -9.12
CA GLN A 15 -8.75 -12.17 -9.07
C GLN A 15 -8.50 -11.66 -7.65
N LYS A 16 -9.55 -11.40 -6.85
CA LYS A 16 -9.42 -11.05 -5.42
C LYS A 16 -8.72 -12.16 -4.64
N SER A 17 -9.10 -13.42 -4.87
CA SER A 17 -8.44 -14.55 -4.23
C SER A 17 -6.96 -14.60 -4.57
N LYS A 18 -6.58 -14.49 -5.84
CA LYS A 18 -5.18 -14.46 -6.30
C LYS A 18 -4.40 -13.27 -5.72
N ILE A 19 -5.03 -12.09 -5.61
CA ILE A 19 -4.41 -10.92 -4.97
C ILE A 19 -4.13 -11.20 -3.50
N HIS A 20 -5.11 -11.76 -2.77
CA HIS A 20 -4.94 -12.07 -1.34
C HIS A 20 -3.88 -13.14 -1.12
N GLN A 21 -3.85 -14.17 -1.96
CA GLN A 21 -2.82 -15.21 -1.94
C GLN A 21 -1.43 -14.61 -2.16
N THR A 22 -1.25 -13.81 -3.22
CA THR A 22 0.03 -13.15 -3.53
C THR A 22 0.50 -12.24 -2.39
N ILE A 23 -0.39 -11.43 -1.81
CA ILE A 23 -0.08 -10.58 -0.64
C ILE A 23 0.27 -11.44 0.58
N GLY A 24 -0.45 -12.56 0.78
CA GLY A 24 -0.21 -13.49 1.86
C GLY A 24 1.17 -14.13 1.78
N VAL A 25 1.52 -14.68 0.62
CA VAL A 25 2.84 -15.24 0.32
C VAL A 25 3.93 -14.20 0.47
N SER A 26 3.78 -13.02 -0.11
CA SER A 26 4.77 -11.94 -0.01
C SER A 26 5.03 -11.54 1.45
N ARG A 27 3.99 -11.48 2.29
CA ARG A 27 4.14 -11.22 3.72
C ARG A 27 4.86 -12.33 4.44
N PHE A 28 4.50 -13.59 4.17
CA PHE A 28 5.16 -14.75 4.75
C PHE A 28 6.64 -14.76 4.41
N ILE A 29 6.99 -14.63 3.14
CA ILE A 29 8.37 -14.63 2.66
C ILE A 29 9.20 -13.48 3.26
N TYR A 30 8.66 -12.27 3.31
CA TYR A 30 9.32 -11.16 3.99
C TYR A 30 9.62 -11.49 5.46
N ASN A 31 8.62 -12.00 6.19
CA ASN A 31 8.78 -12.35 7.59
C ASN A 31 9.74 -13.53 7.78
N PHE A 32 9.68 -14.50 6.89
CA PHE A 32 10.58 -15.65 6.93
C PHE A 32 12.04 -15.22 6.72
N TYR A 33 12.29 -14.34 5.76
CA TYR A 33 13.62 -13.75 5.56
C TYR A 33 14.12 -13.02 6.81
N ILE A 34 13.27 -12.23 7.46
CA ILE A 34 13.62 -11.52 8.70
C ILE A 34 13.94 -12.51 9.83
N ALA A 35 13.09 -13.54 10.02
CA ALA A 35 13.30 -14.57 11.05
C ALA A 35 14.61 -15.34 10.82
N HIS A 36 14.85 -15.80 9.59
CA HIS A 36 16.05 -16.53 9.20
C HIS A 36 17.34 -15.74 9.45
N ASN A 37 17.37 -14.46 9.04
CA ASN A 37 18.55 -13.64 9.31
C ASN A 37 18.74 -13.35 10.80
N LYS A 38 17.65 -13.17 11.56
CA LYS A 38 17.73 -12.97 13.00
C LYS A 38 18.36 -14.19 13.69
N GLU A 39 17.97 -15.39 13.28
CA GLU A 39 18.50 -16.66 13.82
C GLU A 39 19.97 -16.87 13.47
N ILE A 40 20.33 -16.71 12.18
CA ILE A 40 21.73 -16.89 11.73
C ILE A 40 22.64 -15.84 12.37
N TYR A 41 22.20 -14.60 12.45
CA TYR A 41 22.99 -13.53 13.05
C TYR A 41 23.24 -13.79 14.55
N ALA A 42 22.22 -14.27 15.28
CA ALA A 42 22.39 -14.63 16.69
C ALA A 42 23.33 -15.81 16.90
N ARG A 43 23.35 -16.77 15.97
CA ARG A 43 24.19 -17.99 16.08
C ARG A 43 25.61 -17.81 15.56
N GLU A 44 25.78 -17.11 14.44
CA GLU A 44 27.02 -17.08 13.66
C GLU A 44 27.56 -15.65 13.42
N GLY A 45 26.87 -14.61 13.85
CA GLY A 45 27.24 -13.23 13.54
C GLY A 45 27.19 -12.86 12.06
N LYS A 46 26.64 -13.75 11.21
CA LYS A 46 26.61 -13.58 9.75
C LYS A 46 25.27 -13.05 9.25
N PHE A 47 25.33 -12.32 8.16
CA PHE A 47 24.14 -11.82 7.45
C PHE A 47 24.00 -12.53 6.10
N VAL A 48 22.81 -13.08 5.84
CA VAL A 48 22.48 -13.74 4.56
C VAL A 48 21.83 -12.72 3.63
N SER A 49 22.44 -12.49 2.47
CA SER A 49 21.90 -11.58 1.48
C SER A 49 20.54 -12.06 0.92
N GLY A 50 19.72 -11.13 0.42
CA GLY A 50 18.45 -11.49 -0.21
C GLY A 50 18.61 -12.44 -1.40
N MET A 51 19.72 -12.34 -2.13
CA MET A 51 20.02 -13.24 -3.27
C MET A 51 20.35 -14.66 -2.79
N ASP A 52 21.20 -14.79 -1.79
CA ASP A 52 21.60 -16.10 -1.25
C ASP A 52 20.41 -16.79 -0.56
N PHE A 53 19.63 -16.03 0.20
CA PHE A 53 18.37 -16.55 0.75
C PHE A 53 17.41 -17.01 -0.34
N SER A 54 17.28 -16.27 -1.44
CA SER A 54 16.42 -16.66 -2.56
C SER A 54 16.88 -17.96 -3.23
N LYS A 55 18.20 -18.13 -3.41
CA LYS A 55 18.79 -19.40 -3.92
C LYS A 55 18.52 -20.55 -2.97
N TRP A 56 18.80 -20.37 -1.67
CA TRP A 56 18.57 -21.37 -0.64
C TRP A 56 17.08 -21.75 -0.56
N LEU A 57 16.18 -20.78 -0.55
CA LEU A 57 14.73 -20.99 -0.48
C LEU A 57 14.22 -21.86 -1.62
N ASN A 58 14.63 -21.54 -2.87
CA ASN A 58 14.10 -22.20 -4.06
C ASN A 58 14.76 -23.55 -4.35
N ASN A 59 16.07 -23.69 -4.06
CA ASN A 59 16.86 -24.86 -4.47
C ASN A 59 17.03 -25.89 -3.33
N LYS A 60 16.92 -25.46 -2.07
CA LYS A 60 17.09 -26.35 -0.92
C LYS A 60 15.84 -26.44 -0.05
N TYR A 61 15.31 -25.29 0.41
CA TYR A 61 14.26 -25.29 1.42
C TYR A 61 12.92 -25.82 0.89
N ILE A 62 12.40 -25.25 -0.20
CA ILE A 62 11.08 -25.66 -0.76
C ILE A 62 11.10 -27.11 -1.27
N PRO A 63 12.15 -27.60 -1.98
CA PRO A 63 12.20 -28.99 -2.41
C PRO A 63 12.16 -29.99 -1.25
N ASN A 64 12.85 -29.67 -0.14
CA ASN A 64 12.92 -30.55 1.04
C ASN A 64 11.69 -30.42 1.96
N ASN A 65 10.85 -29.37 1.78
CA ASN A 65 9.65 -29.14 2.60
C ASN A 65 8.39 -29.13 1.71
N LYS A 66 7.79 -30.31 1.50
CA LYS A 66 6.63 -30.47 0.62
C LYS A 66 5.45 -29.55 0.99
N ASP A 67 5.27 -29.28 2.28
CA ASP A 67 4.24 -28.38 2.83
C ASP A 67 4.41 -26.91 2.40
N MET A 68 5.57 -26.53 1.87
CA MET A 68 5.86 -25.16 1.43
C MET A 68 5.68 -24.95 -0.08
N LYS A 69 5.16 -25.92 -0.82
CA LYS A 69 4.93 -25.82 -2.27
C LYS A 69 3.96 -24.68 -2.64
N TRP A 70 3.04 -24.32 -1.76
CA TRP A 70 2.11 -23.21 -1.96
C TRP A 70 2.79 -21.84 -2.20
N ILE A 71 4.06 -21.68 -1.80
CA ILE A 71 4.85 -20.48 -2.10
C ILE A 71 5.02 -20.31 -3.63
N LYS A 72 5.08 -21.40 -4.39
CA LYS A 72 5.23 -21.40 -5.86
C LYS A 72 3.91 -21.18 -6.62
N GLU A 73 2.75 -21.18 -5.95
CA GLU A 73 1.45 -20.91 -6.57
C GLU A 73 1.25 -19.45 -6.96
N VAL A 74 2.12 -18.55 -6.50
CA VAL A 74 2.12 -17.13 -6.85
C VAL A 74 3.33 -16.77 -7.70
N SER A 75 3.29 -15.57 -8.28
CA SER A 75 4.39 -15.07 -9.10
C SER A 75 5.73 -15.08 -8.35
N SER A 76 6.74 -15.76 -8.90
CA SER A 76 8.12 -15.75 -8.40
C SER A 76 8.70 -14.32 -8.30
N LYS A 77 8.24 -13.41 -9.16
CA LYS A 77 8.62 -11.99 -9.12
C LYS A 77 8.16 -11.31 -7.82
N ALA A 78 6.94 -11.62 -7.36
CA ALA A 78 6.39 -11.06 -6.12
C ALA A 78 7.12 -11.61 -4.89
N THR A 79 7.44 -12.91 -4.87
CA THR A 79 8.22 -13.54 -3.79
C THR A 79 9.65 -13.00 -3.74
N LYS A 80 10.33 -12.92 -4.88
CA LYS A 80 11.68 -12.33 -4.96
C LYS A 80 11.70 -10.88 -4.46
N GLN A 81 10.71 -10.07 -4.84
CA GLN A 81 10.63 -8.69 -4.37
C GLN A 81 10.38 -8.60 -2.86
N ALA A 82 9.60 -9.52 -2.29
CA ALA A 82 9.41 -9.57 -0.84
C ALA A 82 10.72 -9.83 -0.08
N ILE A 83 11.56 -10.74 -0.60
CA ILE A 83 12.92 -11.00 -0.07
C ILE A 83 13.78 -9.74 -0.17
N MET A 84 13.83 -9.10 -1.35
CA MET A 84 14.63 -7.89 -1.57
C MET A 84 14.18 -6.71 -0.70
N ASN A 85 12.89 -6.62 -0.38
CA ASN A 85 12.39 -5.63 0.56
C ASN A 85 12.87 -5.90 2.00
N GLY A 86 13.00 -7.17 2.40
CA GLY A 86 13.59 -7.56 3.66
C GLY A 86 15.09 -7.26 3.72
N ASP A 87 15.82 -7.61 2.66
CA ASP A 87 17.25 -7.31 2.50
C ASP A 87 17.51 -5.80 2.61
N LYS A 88 16.74 -5.00 1.89
CA LYS A 88 16.82 -3.54 1.99
C LYS A 88 16.56 -3.04 3.40
N ALA A 89 15.58 -3.61 4.11
CA ALA A 89 15.27 -3.20 5.48
C ALA A 89 16.44 -3.46 6.44
N PHE A 90 17.16 -4.58 6.27
CA PHE A 90 18.39 -4.84 7.03
C PHE A 90 19.54 -3.91 6.63
N ARG A 91 19.73 -3.67 5.33
CA ARG A 91 20.76 -2.72 4.87
C ARG A 91 20.53 -1.31 5.40
N ASP A 92 19.26 -0.85 5.41
CA ASP A 92 18.89 0.45 6.00
C ASP A 92 19.15 0.46 7.52
N PHE A 93 18.98 -0.66 8.22
CA PHE A 93 19.32 -0.80 9.64
C PHE A 93 20.82 -0.75 9.87
N PHE A 94 21.62 -1.52 9.13
CA PHE A 94 23.08 -1.50 9.26
C PHE A 94 23.70 -0.12 8.96
N LYS A 95 23.09 0.62 8.03
CA LYS A 95 23.46 2.01 7.75
C LYS A 95 22.98 2.99 8.82
N LYS A 96 22.35 2.52 9.91
CA LYS A 96 21.74 3.35 10.97
C LYS A 96 20.66 4.33 10.47
N ALA A 97 20.17 4.14 9.23
CA ALA A 97 19.12 4.96 8.65
C ALA A 97 17.72 4.63 9.20
N LYS A 98 17.52 3.40 9.70
CA LYS A 98 16.23 2.94 10.26
C LYS A 98 16.46 1.97 11.42
N GLY A 99 15.42 1.80 12.24
CA GLY A 99 15.41 0.78 13.29
C GLY A 99 15.35 -0.65 12.74
N PHE A 100 15.50 -1.63 13.63
CA PHE A 100 15.49 -3.05 13.28
C PHE A 100 14.24 -3.46 12.49
N PRO A 101 14.37 -4.30 11.45
CA PRO A 101 13.25 -4.72 10.62
C PRO A 101 12.13 -5.39 11.43
N ARG A 102 10.88 -4.92 11.22
CA ARG A 102 9.72 -5.44 11.94
C ARG A 102 8.92 -6.43 11.09
N PHE A 103 8.36 -7.47 11.73
CA PHE A 103 7.44 -8.39 11.07
C PHE A 103 6.19 -7.68 10.56
N LYS A 104 5.79 -8.01 9.35
CA LYS A 104 4.55 -7.52 8.72
C LYS A 104 3.33 -8.27 9.25
N LYS A 105 2.31 -7.53 9.65
CA LYS A 105 1.06 -8.09 10.20
C LYS A 105 -0.09 -7.95 9.20
N LYS A 106 -0.93 -9.00 9.08
CA LYS A 106 -2.11 -8.99 8.19
C LYS A 106 -3.04 -7.81 8.47
N LYS A 107 -3.27 -7.49 9.75
CA LYS A 107 -4.18 -6.42 10.18
C LYS A 107 -3.75 -5.02 9.73
N ASN A 108 -2.47 -4.79 9.53
CA ASN A 108 -1.93 -3.48 9.15
C ASN A 108 -1.99 -3.23 7.64
N GLN A 109 -2.25 -4.25 6.82
CA GLN A 109 -2.27 -4.18 5.35
C GLN A 109 -0.97 -3.57 4.76
N ASP A 110 0.17 -3.82 5.41
CA ASP A 110 1.46 -3.21 5.06
C ASP A 110 2.09 -3.80 3.80
N VAL A 111 1.67 -5.00 3.41
CA VAL A 111 2.25 -5.73 2.29
C VAL A 111 1.41 -5.54 1.05
N LYS A 112 2.10 -5.32 -0.07
CA LYS A 112 1.52 -5.15 -1.39
C LYS A 112 2.11 -6.20 -2.32
N ALA A 113 1.37 -6.62 -3.33
CA ALA A 113 1.88 -7.47 -4.39
C ALA A 113 2.58 -6.61 -5.45
N TYR A 114 3.88 -6.79 -5.60
CA TYR A 114 4.69 -6.05 -6.59
C TYR A 114 4.98 -6.94 -7.80
N PHE A 115 4.80 -6.38 -8.99
CA PHE A 115 5.04 -7.05 -10.26
C PHE A 115 5.95 -6.17 -11.14
N PRO A 116 7.25 -6.46 -11.23
CA PRO A 116 8.13 -5.80 -12.18
C PRO A 116 7.75 -6.18 -13.62
N LYS A 117 8.03 -5.29 -14.56
CA LYS A 117 7.94 -5.61 -15.98
C LYS A 117 9.27 -6.20 -16.43
N ASN A 118 9.29 -7.46 -16.83
CA ASN A 118 10.45 -8.12 -17.41
C ASN A 118 10.29 -8.33 -18.92
N ASN A 119 9.05 -8.61 -19.37
CA ASN A 119 8.71 -8.83 -20.76
C ASN A 119 7.79 -7.75 -21.30
N LYS A 120 7.81 -7.52 -22.62
CA LYS A 120 6.94 -6.52 -23.27
C LYS A 120 5.45 -6.74 -22.98
N THR A 121 5.02 -8.00 -22.83
CA THR A 121 3.62 -8.42 -22.63
C THR A 121 3.18 -8.51 -21.18
N ASP A 122 4.07 -8.32 -20.20
CA ASP A 122 3.75 -8.45 -18.76
C ASP A 122 2.67 -7.46 -18.33
N TRP A 123 2.71 -6.25 -18.88
CA TRP A 123 1.76 -5.18 -18.59
C TRP A 123 1.24 -4.59 -19.89
N THR A 124 -0.07 -4.54 -20.02
CA THR A 124 -0.75 -3.83 -21.11
C THR A 124 -1.76 -2.89 -20.51
N LEU A 125 -1.79 -1.66 -21.00
CA LEU A 125 -2.68 -0.62 -20.49
C LEU A 125 -3.66 -0.20 -21.58
N GLU A 126 -4.94 -0.24 -21.27
CA GLU A 126 -6.02 0.33 -22.07
C GLU A 126 -6.75 1.42 -21.29
N ARG A 127 -7.61 2.15 -21.97
CA ARG A 127 -8.34 3.26 -21.35
C ARG A 127 -9.14 2.86 -20.09
N HIS A 128 -9.71 1.65 -20.06
CA HIS A 128 -10.65 1.19 -19.02
C HIS A 128 -10.21 -0.08 -18.29
N ARG A 129 -9.11 -0.71 -18.73
CA ARG A 129 -8.58 -1.93 -18.11
C ARG A 129 -7.07 -2.02 -18.20
N VAL A 130 -6.48 -2.80 -17.32
CA VAL A 130 -5.05 -3.08 -17.29
C VAL A 130 -4.81 -4.57 -17.21
N LYS A 131 -3.89 -5.09 -18.03
CA LYS A 131 -3.39 -6.46 -17.92
C LYS A 131 -2.29 -6.49 -16.87
N ILE A 132 -2.49 -7.29 -15.82
CA ILE A 132 -1.55 -7.44 -14.71
C ILE A 132 -0.98 -8.86 -14.77
N PRO A 133 0.34 -9.06 -14.63
CA PRO A 133 0.92 -10.39 -14.61
C PRO A 133 0.21 -11.31 -13.61
N THR A 134 -0.08 -12.54 -14.00
CA THR A 134 -0.81 -13.57 -13.23
C THR A 134 -2.29 -13.30 -12.92
N LEU A 135 -2.75 -12.04 -12.99
CA LEU A 135 -4.15 -11.68 -12.75
C LEU A 135 -4.96 -11.53 -14.05
N GLY A 136 -4.27 -11.34 -15.20
CA GLY A 136 -4.95 -11.05 -16.47
C GLY A 136 -5.53 -9.64 -16.52
N TRP A 137 -6.59 -9.44 -17.30
CA TRP A 137 -7.25 -8.17 -17.47
C TRP A 137 -8.10 -7.80 -16.25
N VAL A 138 -7.85 -6.62 -15.68
CA VAL A 138 -8.59 -6.07 -14.54
C VAL A 138 -9.17 -4.70 -14.93
N ARG A 139 -10.46 -4.49 -14.64
CA ARG A 139 -11.16 -3.25 -14.94
C ARG A 139 -10.71 -2.12 -14.00
N LEU A 140 -10.43 -0.95 -14.58
CA LEU A 140 -10.16 0.29 -13.86
C LEU A 140 -11.47 0.98 -13.49
N LYS A 141 -11.49 1.76 -12.42
CA LYS A 141 -12.63 2.60 -12.06
C LYS A 141 -12.55 3.98 -12.70
N GLU A 142 -11.37 4.55 -12.79
CA GLU A 142 -11.14 5.83 -13.48
C GLU A 142 -10.63 5.53 -14.90
N PHE A 143 -11.35 6.05 -15.91
CA PHE A 143 -11.02 5.81 -17.31
C PHE A 143 -10.13 6.91 -17.87
N GLY A 144 -9.07 6.51 -18.59
CA GLY A 144 -8.16 7.47 -19.26
C GLY A 144 -7.28 8.28 -18.32
N TYR A 145 -7.24 7.94 -17.02
CA TYR A 145 -6.38 8.63 -16.05
C TYR A 145 -4.88 8.32 -16.29
N ILE A 146 -4.57 7.12 -16.73
CA ILE A 146 -3.22 6.75 -17.14
C ILE A 146 -3.15 6.89 -18.67
N PRO A 147 -2.16 7.61 -19.24
CA PRO A 147 -2.00 7.71 -20.68
C PRO A 147 -1.76 6.33 -21.31
N VAL A 148 -2.58 5.97 -22.30
CA VAL A 148 -2.64 4.61 -22.87
C VAL A 148 -1.31 4.19 -23.51
N ASN A 149 -0.58 5.12 -24.09
CA ASN A 149 0.69 4.85 -24.78
C ASN A 149 1.93 4.91 -23.85
N SER A 150 1.72 4.96 -22.53
CA SER A 150 2.82 5.03 -21.59
C SER A 150 3.57 3.71 -21.45
N ILE A 151 4.89 3.79 -21.37
CA ILE A 151 5.74 2.61 -21.14
C ILE A 151 5.69 2.23 -19.65
N VAL A 152 5.00 1.14 -19.35
CA VAL A 152 4.95 0.61 -17.98
C VAL A 152 6.29 -0.01 -17.60
N LYS A 153 6.83 0.36 -16.46
CA LYS A 153 8.07 -0.21 -15.87
C LYS A 153 7.77 -1.26 -14.80
N SER A 154 6.75 -1.02 -13.99
CA SER A 154 6.33 -1.93 -12.92
C SER A 154 4.95 -1.55 -12.41
N GLY A 155 4.35 -2.45 -11.65
CA GLY A 155 3.11 -2.16 -10.96
C GLY A 155 3.01 -2.85 -9.60
N THR A 156 2.19 -2.28 -8.75
CA THR A 156 1.93 -2.79 -7.40
C THR A 156 0.43 -2.87 -7.18
N VAL A 157 -0.05 -4.06 -6.80
CA VAL A 157 -1.44 -4.25 -6.41
C VAL A 157 -1.54 -4.20 -4.89
N SER A 158 -2.50 -3.44 -4.39
CA SER A 158 -2.72 -3.26 -2.95
C SER A 158 -4.20 -3.31 -2.63
N GLN A 159 -4.51 -3.72 -1.40
CA GLN A 159 -5.83 -3.63 -0.83
C GLN A 159 -5.84 -2.60 0.30
N LYS A 160 -6.89 -1.79 0.37
CA LYS A 160 -7.14 -0.89 1.49
C LYS A 160 -8.62 -0.92 1.83
N ALA A 161 -8.95 -1.33 3.06
CA ALA A 161 -10.31 -1.69 3.46
C ALA A 161 -10.86 -2.81 2.57
N ASP A 162 -11.95 -2.54 1.84
CA ASP A 162 -12.56 -3.47 0.87
C ASP A 162 -12.28 -3.09 -0.60
N ARG A 163 -11.39 -2.12 -0.83
CA ARG A 163 -11.05 -1.62 -2.17
C ARG A 163 -9.68 -2.09 -2.60
N TYR A 164 -9.52 -2.26 -3.91
CA TYR A 164 -8.30 -2.69 -4.55
C TYR A 164 -7.74 -1.58 -5.42
N TYR A 165 -6.44 -1.44 -5.40
CA TYR A 165 -5.73 -0.40 -6.15
C TYR A 165 -4.56 -1.01 -6.90
N VAL A 166 -4.32 -0.50 -8.09
CA VAL A 166 -3.06 -0.69 -8.80
C VAL A 166 -2.30 0.62 -8.83
N SER A 167 -1.02 0.56 -8.50
CA SER A 167 -0.09 1.68 -8.68
C SER A 167 0.88 1.28 -9.76
N ILE A 168 0.87 2.00 -10.88
CA ILE A 168 1.65 1.69 -12.08
C ILE A 168 2.70 2.77 -12.25
N LEU A 169 3.97 2.36 -12.37
CA LEU A 169 5.08 3.23 -12.70
C LEU A 169 5.23 3.26 -14.21
N VAL A 170 5.05 4.42 -14.81
CA VAL A 170 5.19 4.64 -16.24
C VAL A 170 6.34 5.61 -16.54
N GLU A 171 6.87 5.49 -17.75
CA GLU A 171 7.81 6.46 -18.30
C GLU A 171 7.07 7.31 -19.35
N GLU A 172 7.07 8.60 -19.14
CA GLU A 172 6.43 9.58 -20.01
C GLU A 172 7.46 10.54 -20.57
N ASN A 173 7.24 10.97 -21.82
CA ASN A 173 7.97 12.08 -22.37
C ASN A 173 7.44 13.38 -21.73
N ASP A 174 8.28 14.06 -21.00
CA ASP A 174 7.92 15.29 -20.32
C ASP A 174 7.78 16.43 -21.33
N LYS A 175 6.57 16.92 -21.51
CA LYS A 175 6.30 18.01 -22.47
C LYS A 175 5.51 19.18 -21.88
N LYS A 176 5.23 19.18 -20.59
CA LYS A 176 4.49 20.29 -19.98
C LYS A 176 5.42 21.20 -19.19
N VAL A 177 5.99 22.15 -19.87
CA VAL A 177 6.57 23.34 -19.22
C VAL A 177 5.39 24.24 -18.86
N TYR A 178 5.06 24.33 -17.57
CA TYR A 178 4.13 25.36 -17.10
C TYR A 178 4.90 26.69 -17.08
N LYS A 179 4.47 27.64 -17.90
CA LYS A 179 4.88 29.04 -17.72
C LYS A 179 4.15 29.54 -16.48
N SER A 180 4.85 29.75 -15.41
CA SER A 180 4.30 30.42 -14.23
C SER A 180 4.43 31.93 -14.42
N THR A 181 3.52 32.68 -13.85
CA THR A 181 3.40 34.12 -14.01
C THR A 181 4.04 34.92 -12.88
N ASN A 182 4.24 34.28 -11.72
CA ASN A 182 4.77 34.93 -10.53
C ASN A 182 6.19 34.45 -10.22
N GLU A 183 7.05 35.32 -9.70
CA GLU A 183 8.44 35.00 -9.39
C GLU A 183 8.59 34.02 -8.22
N GLY A 184 7.79 34.16 -7.19
CA GLY A 184 7.78 33.24 -6.05
C GLY A 184 6.71 33.58 -5.03
N VAL A 185 6.39 32.61 -4.14
CA VAL A 185 5.45 32.77 -3.03
C VAL A 185 5.98 32.14 -1.75
N GLY A 186 5.95 32.91 -0.66
CA GLY A 186 6.20 32.40 0.69
C GLY A 186 4.97 31.71 1.23
N ILE A 187 5.14 30.57 1.93
CA ILE A 187 4.04 29.77 2.49
C ILE A 187 4.22 29.59 3.99
N ASP A 188 3.22 29.99 4.77
CA ASP A 188 3.10 29.67 6.19
C ASP A 188 2.00 28.63 6.43
N LEU A 189 2.32 27.61 7.24
CA LEU A 189 1.40 26.51 7.61
C LEU A 189 0.85 26.73 9.02
N GLY A 190 -0.46 26.87 9.13
CA GLY A 190 -1.13 27.16 10.39
C GLY A 190 -2.21 26.16 10.79
N VAL A 191 -2.66 26.26 12.05
CA VAL A 191 -3.76 25.47 12.60
C VAL A 191 -5.12 26.17 12.38
N LYS A 192 -5.16 27.50 12.42
CA LYS A 192 -6.38 28.30 12.19
C LYS A 192 -6.72 28.30 10.70
N GLU A 193 -5.85 28.83 9.91
CA GLU A 193 -5.80 28.65 8.46
C GLU A 193 -4.82 27.54 8.14
N PHE A 194 -5.09 26.76 7.07
CA PHE A 194 -4.22 25.66 6.70
C PHE A 194 -2.95 26.13 6.00
N VAL A 195 -3.11 27.10 5.10
CA VAL A 195 -2.00 27.76 4.39
C VAL A 195 -2.33 29.24 4.31
N VAL A 196 -1.30 30.09 4.54
CA VAL A 196 -1.30 31.53 4.26
C VAL A 196 -0.14 31.79 3.32
N CYS A 197 -0.42 32.40 2.17
CA CYS A 197 0.59 32.75 1.18
C CYS A 197 1.00 34.22 1.32
N SER A 198 2.23 34.55 0.93
CA SER A 198 2.73 35.95 0.97
C SER A 198 1.97 36.90 0.03
N ASP A 199 1.30 36.37 -0.99
CA ASP A 199 0.41 37.11 -1.89
C ASP A 199 -0.98 37.40 -1.28
N GLY A 200 -1.20 37.07 -0.01
CA GLY A 200 -2.45 37.30 0.72
C GLY A 200 -3.49 36.17 0.57
N ILE A 201 -3.26 35.16 -0.28
CA ILE A 201 -4.18 34.02 -0.44
C ILE A 201 -4.17 33.17 0.83
N LYS A 202 -5.37 32.81 1.33
CA LYS A 202 -5.53 32.00 2.54
C LYS A 202 -6.39 30.77 2.24
N PHE A 203 -5.93 29.61 2.65
CA PHE A 203 -6.67 28.34 2.55
C PHE A 203 -7.15 27.90 3.92
N LYS A 204 -8.45 27.71 4.07
CA LYS A 204 -9.08 27.31 5.34
C LYS A 204 -8.67 25.90 5.76
N ASN A 205 -8.64 25.65 7.06
CA ASN A 205 -8.39 24.29 7.56
C ASN A 205 -9.60 23.38 7.34
N ILE A 206 -9.46 22.39 6.43
CA ILE A 206 -10.54 21.47 6.07
C ILE A 206 -11.05 20.65 7.27
N ASN A 207 -10.22 20.42 8.29
CA ASN A 207 -10.65 19.70 9.49
C ASN A 207 -11.73 20.43 10.29
N LYS A 208 -11.88 21.74 10.09
CA LYS A 208 -12.92 22.56 10.74
C LYS A 208 -14.26 22.49 10.03
N THR A 209 -14.34 21.90 8.83
CA THR A 209 -15.58 21.79 8.07
C THR A 209 -16.59 20.86 8.73
N SER A 210 -17.88 21.16 8.55
CA SER A 210 -18.98 20.31 9.06
C SER A 210 -18.91 18.88 8.54
N THR A 211 -18.53 18.72 7.28
CA THR A 211 -18.37 17.41 6.62
C THR A 211 -17.32 16.54 7.33
N VAL A 212 -16.13 17.07 7.57
CA VAL A 212 -15.06 16.32 8.26
C VAL A 212 -15.47 16.01 9.71
N LYS A 213 -16.00 17.01 10.43
CA LYS A 213 -16.48 16.82 11.81
C LYS A 213 -17.58 15.75 11.93
N LYS A 214 -18.53 15.71 10.97
CA LYS A 214 -19.58 14.65 10.91
C LYS A 214 -18.97 13.26 10.73
N ILE A 215 -17.97 13.12 9.83
CA ILE A 215 -17.31 11.83 9.59
C ILE A 215 -16.48 11.42 10.82
N GLU A 216 -15.79 12.33 11.48
CA GLU A 216 -15.02 12.05 12.69
C GLU A 216 -15.93 11.60 13.86
N LYS A 217 -17.07 12.28 14.06
CA LYS A 217 -18.09 11.82 15.04
C LYS A 217 -18.57 10.41 14.73
N LYS A 218 -18.86 10.12 13.43
CA LYS A 218 -19.25 8.79 12.98
C LYS A 218 -18.14 7.76 13.22
N LEU A 219 -16.89 8.11 12.92
CA LEU A 219 -15.73 7.26 13.15
C LEU A 219 -15.57 6.88 14.62
N LYS A 220 -15.59 7.87 15.53
CA LYS A 220 -15.55 7.63 16.99
C LYS A 220 -16.65 6.68 17.46
N ARG A 221 -17.88 6.85 16.96
CA ARG A 221 -19.01 5.96 17.27
C ARG A 221 -18.78 4.53 16.80
N GLU A 222 -18.31 4.34 15.57
CA GLU A 222 -18.05 3.00 15.02
C GLU A 222 -16.83 2.34 15.68
N GLN A 223 -15.82 3.09 16.11
CA GLN A 223 -14.69 2.58 16.90
C GLN A 223 -15.14 2.09 18.28
N ARG A 224 -16.03 2.85 19.00
CA ARG A 224 -16.59 2.40 20.26
C ARG A 224 -17.38 1.08 20.11
N LYS A 225 -18.17 0.95 19.02
CA LYS A 225 -18.86 -0.32 18.71
C LYS A 225 -17.87 -1.46 18.46
N LEU A 226 -16.77 -1.20 17.79
CA LEU A 226 -15.73 -2.18 17.54
C LEU A 226 -15.06 -2.63 18.84
N SER A 227 -14.72 -1.71 19.75
CA SER A 227 -14.16 -2.03 21.06
C SER A 227 -15.09 -2.92 21.89
N ARG A 228 -16.38 -2.59 21.96
CA ARG A 228 -17.37 -3.43 22.66
C ARG A 228 -17.47 -4.84 22.09
N LYS A 229 -17.41 -4.97 20.74
CA LYS A 229 -17.39 -6.29 20.10
C LYS A 229 -16.14 -7.11 20.42
N TYR A 230 -14.98 -6.46 20.57
CA TYR A 230 -13.75 -7.15 20.99
C TYR A 230 -13.82 -7.58 22.45
N GLU A 231 -14.37 -6.76 23.35
CA GLU A 231 -14.59 -7.16 24.76
C GLU A 231 -15.57 -8.34 24.86
N SER A 232 -16.69 -8.29 24.14
CA SER A 232 -17.61 -9.44 24.05
C SER A 232 -16.92 -10.71 23.49
N LEU A 233 -16.00 -10.56 22.53
CA LEU A 233 -15.22 -11.69 22.03
C LEU A 233 -14.31 -12.28 23.10
N LYS A 234 -13.65 -11.44 23.91
CA LYS A 234 -12.80 -11.90 25.02
C LYS A 234 -13.60 -12.72 26.03
N ILE A 235 -14.78 -12.22 26.43
CA ILE A 235 -15.67 -12.93 27.37
C ILE A 235 -16.10 -14.27 26.78
N ARG A 236 -16.58 -14.30 25.54
CA ARG A 236 -16.98 -15.55 24.87
C ARG A 236 -15.84 -16.55 24.77
N ASN A 237 -14.63 -16.12 24.45
CA ASN A 237 -13.47 -17.02 24.38
C ASN A 237 -13.07 -17.59 25.75
N LYS A 238 -13.37 -16.92 26.87
CA LYS A 238 -13.15 -17.46 28.22
C LYS A 238 -14.13 -18.59 28.55
N ASN A 239 -15.35 -18.51 27.98
CA ASN A 239 -16.44 -19.44 28.29
C ASN A 239 -16.49 -20.65 27.32
N ILE A 240 -15.69 -20.66 26.26
CA ILE A 240 -15.60 -21.78 25.30
C ILE A 240 -14.55 -22.77 25.78
N LYS A 241 -14.96 -24.03 26.00
CA LYS A 241 -14.06 -25.12 26.43
C LYS A 241 -13.08 -25.52 25.33
N GLU A 242 -13.53 -25.55 24.06
CA GLU A 242 -12.71 -25.89 22.90
C GLU A 242 -12.90 -24.89 21.74
N GLY A 243 -11.81 -24.59 21.02
CA GLY A 243 -11.83 -23.73 19.85
C GLY A 243 -11.83 -22.22 20.17
N ARG A 244 -12.35 -21.41 19.23
CA ARG A 244 -12.44 -19.93 19.37
C ARG A 244 -13.75 -19.42 18.81
N ALA A 245 -14.28 -18.38 19.48
CA ALA A 245 -15.50 -17.71 19.02
C ALA A 245 -15.33 -17.07 17.63
N THR A 246 -16.39 -17.10 16.81
CA THR A 246 -16.40 -16.54 15.47
C THR A 246 -16.18 -15.03 15.47
N ARG A 247 -15.46 -14.53 14.44
CA ARG A 247 -15.07 -13.10 14.30
C ARG A 247 -15.74 -12.39 13.14
N GLN A 248 -16.69 -13.02 12.45
CA GLN A 248 -17.28 -12.47 11.22
C GLN A 248 -17.89 -11.08 11.40
N ASN A 249 -18.69 -10.88 12.48
CA ASN A 249 -19.31 -9.59 12.78
C ASN A 249 -18.31 -8.52 13.21
N ILE A 250 -17.17 -8.93 13.78
CA ILE A 250 -16.07 -8.03 14.12
C ILE A 250 -15.37 -7.61 12.82
N GLN A 251 -15.10 -8.52 11.89
CA GLN A 251 -14.48 -8.19 10.62
C GLN A 251 -15.33 -7.21 9.80
N LYS A 252 -16.66 -7.41 9.75
CA LYS A 252 -17.59 -6.44 9.13
C LYS A 252 -17.46 -5.05 9.76
N GLN A 253 -17.34 -4.98 11.09
CA GLN A 253 -17.19 -3.72 11.81
C GLN A 253 -15.82 -3.08 11.56
N VAL A 254 -14.73 -3.86 11.51
CA VAL A 254 -13.39 -3.40 11.16
C VAL A 254 -13.38 -2.74 9.79
N VAL A 255 -14.02 -3.35 8.78
CA VAL A 255 -14.12 -2.78 7.44
C VAL A 255 -14.88 -1.44 7.46
N LYS A 256 -15.96 -1.29 8.26
CA LYS A 256 -16.67 -0.01 8.40
C LYS A 256 -15.76 1.09 8.96
N VAL A 257 -14.99 0.78 9.99
CA VAL A 257 -14.02 1.72 10.59
C VAL A 257 -12.93 2.08 9.57
N GLN A 258 -12.38 1.10 8.87
CA GLN A 258 -11.37 1.32 7.82
C GLN A 258 -11.88 2.20 6.68
N LYS A 259 -13.13 2.00 6.22
CA LYS A 259 -13.78 2.85 5.22
C LYS A 259 -13.88 4.31 5.64
N LEU A 260 -14.24 4.57 6.90
CA LEU A 260 -14.32 5.93 7.43
C LEU A 260 -12.94 6.59 7.52
N HIS A 261 -11.92 5.88 7.99
CA HIS A 261 -10.54 6.37 7.95
C HIS A 261 -10.09 6.69 6.52
N GLN A 262 -10.38 5.81 5.57
CA GLN A 262 -10.02 6.03 4.18
C GLN A 262 -10.74 7.26 3.59
N ARG A 263 -12.03 7.43 3.91
CA ARG A 263 -12.79 8.60 3.47
C ARG A 263 -12.20 9.91 3.99
N LEU A 264 -11.84 9.97 5.28
CA LEU A 264 -11.16 11.13 5.86
C LEU A 264 -9.82 11.41 5.18
N THR A 265 -9.01 10.37 4.98
CA THR A 265 -7.72 10.49 4.28
C THR A 265 -7.92 11.01 2.86
N ASN A 266 -8.89 10.47 2.11
CA ASN A 266 -9.15 10.89 0.74
C ASN A 266 -9.56 12.37 0.65
N ILE A 267 -10.47 12.82 1.54
CA ILE A 267 -10.90 14.23 1.59
C ILE A 267 -9.70 15.16 1.87
N ARG A 268 -8.87 14.81 2.84
CA ARG A 268 -7.67 15.58 3.20
C ARG A 268 -6.67 15.62 2.06
N THR A 269 -6.38 14.46 1.45
CA THR A 269 -5.43 14.36 0.34
C THR A 269 -5.92 15.11 -0.90
N ASP A 270 -7.20 15.02 -1.24
CA ASP A 270 -7.78 15.77 -2.36
C ASP A 270 -7.66 17.28 -2.15
N TYR A 271 -7.98 17.74 -0.93
CA TYR A 271 -7.86 19.14 -0.58
C TYR A 271 -6.41 19.65 -0.69
N ILE A 272 -5.46 18.92 -0.10
CA ILE A 272 -4.03 19.26 -0.17
C ILE A 272 -3.55 19.29 -1.63
N ASN A 273 -3.91 18.28 -2.42
CA ASN A 273 -3.51 18.22 -3.82
C ASN A 273 -4.05 19.39 -4.66
N LYS A 274 -5.28 19.84 -4.37
CA LYS A 274 -5.87 21.01 -5.02
C LYS A 274 -5.10 22.29 -4.68
N ILE A 275 -4.77 22.49 -3.39
CA ILE A 275 -3.98 23.63 -2.95
C ILE A 275 -2.60 23.61 -3.60
N VAL A 276 -1.89 22.49 -3.51
CA VAL A 276 -0.55 22.34 -4.11
C VAL A 276 -0.62 22.60 -5.62
N SER A 277 -1.62 22.06 -6.32
CA SER A 277 -1.80 22.30 -7.76
C SER A 277 -2.08 23.77 -8.07
N SER A 278 -2.84 24.47 -7.24
CA SER A 278 -3.10 25.90 -7.41
C SER A 278 -1.84 26.72 -7.25
N ILE A 279 -1.09 26.48 -6.18
CA ILE A 279 0.14 27.25 -5.88
C ILE A 279 1.22 27.01 -6.95
N ILE A 280 1.48 25.72 -7.32
CA ILE A 280 2.52 25.40 -8.33
C ILE A 280 2.18 25.93 -9.72
N LYS A 281 0.89 26.05 -10.08
CA LYS A 281 0.51 26.61 -11.38
C LYS A 281 0.74 28.11 -11.50
N GLN A 282 0.77 28.82 -10.40
CA GLN A 282 0.83 30.27 -10.36
C GLN A 282 2.25 30.80 -10.08
N ASN A 283 3.14 29.99 -9.51
CA ASN A 283 4.42 30.43 -8.99
C ASN A 283 5.58 29.62 -9.55
N GLN A 284 6.74 30.26 -9.79
CA GLN A 284 7.99 29.62 -10.22
C GLN A 284 8.80 29.07 -9.04
N ALA A 285 8.77 29.75 -7.88
CA ALA A 285 9.44 29.37 -6.65
C ALA A 285 8.48 29.37 -5.47
N ILE A 286 8.72 28.47 -4.50
CA ILE A 286 7.93 28.32 -3.29
C ILE A 286 8.85 28.23 -2.08
#